data_f05032afd0b2c2243d4bb5d874150361
#
_entry.id   f05032afd0b2c2243d4bb5d874150361
#
_cell.length_a   1.000
_cell.length_b   1.000
_cell.length_c   1.000
_cell.angle_alpha   90.00
_cell.angle_beta   90.00
_cell.angle_gamma   90.00
#
_symmetry.space_group_name_H-M   'P 1'
#
loop_
_entity.id
_entity.type
_entity.pdbx_description
1 polymer ?
#
loop_
_entity_poly.entity_id
_entity_poly.type
_entity_poly.pdbx_seq_one_letter_code
_entity_poly.pdbx_strand_id
1 'polypeptide(L)'
;KFSGSVRCNDCELRVSSYGSAQAPVDCRNNCQVTVGSYAKFSNDIKASVLTLKISSGASVSSTLISDALTLSVDSYAKFSGAVTVNSRQAKLTVSSGGSFNGTFSGNSLEAEVGSYGKINLKGSAQVASAAVRVSSGAVFSAPELRVADYDLTVSNYAKADVWCSGTLRINASTAARITYDGPCRVESLTDNIR
;
A
#
# COMPACT_ATOMS: atom_id res chain seq x y z
N LYS A 1 18.14 0.71 20.67
CA LYS A 1 16.72 0.52 20.95
C LYS A 1 16.13 1.81 21.47
N PHE A 2 15.05 2.29 20.86
CA PHE A 2 14.27 3.45 21.33
C PHE A 2 12.89 2.96 21.79
N SER A 3 12.46 3.41 22.95
CA SER A 3 11.12 3.16 23.50
C SER A 3 10.62 4.44 24.18
N GLY A 4 9.34 4.75 24.01
CA GLY A 4 8.73 5.97 24.52
C GLY A 4 7.55 6.36 23.64
N SER A 5 7.10 7.61 23.71
CA SER A 5 6.09 8.17 22.81
C SER A 5 6.62 9.47 22.20
N VAL A 6 6.26 9.70 20.94
CA VAL A 6 6.59 10.93 20.21
C VAL A 6 5.30 11.73 20.00
N ARG A 7 5.26 12.96 20.52
CA ARG A 7 4.17 13.90 20.24
C ARG A 7 4.75 15.23 19.77
N CYS A 8 4.32 15.71 18.61
CA CYS A 8 4.90 16.88 17.96
C CYS A 8 3.93 17.51 16.96
N ASN A 9 4.28 18.66 16.43
CA ASN A 9 3.55 19.23 15.29
C ASN A 9 4.04 18.63 13.99
N ASP A 10 5.36 18.60 13.78
CA ASP A 10 6.01 17.96 12.65
C ASP A 10 7.07 16.97 13.14
N CYS A 11 7.25 15.87 12.44
CA CYS A 11 8.12 14.77 12.84
C CYS A 11 8.98 14.28 11.68
N GLU A 12 10.26 14.11 11.91
CA GLU A 12 11.13 13.30 11.09
C GLU A 12 11.78 12.22 11.97
N LEU A 13 11.49 10.94 11.66
CA LEU A 13 12.02 9.80 12.40
C LEU A 13 12.80 8.88 11.45
N ARG A 14 14.04 8.57 11.80
CA ARG A 14 14.87 7.62 11.06
C ARG A 14 15.29 6.46 11.95
N VAL A 15 15.03 5.24 11.51
CA VAL A 15 15.44 4.00 12.17
C VAL A 15 16.24 3.18 11.17
N SER A 16 17.51 2.91 11.48
CA SER A 16 18.42 2.23 10.55
C SER A 16 19.42 1.32 11.27
N SER A 17 20.27 0.64 10.51
CA SER A 17 21.41 -0.11 11.02
C SER A 17 21.05 -1.11 12.12
N TYR A 18 20.10 -2.01 11.82
CA TYR A 18 19.58 -3.01 12.77
C TYR A 18 18.91 -2.40 14.01
N GLY A 19 18.67 -1.08 14.02
CA GLY A 19 17.99 -0.38 15.10
C GLY A 19 16.57 -0.88 15.31
N SER A 20 16.05 -0.66 16.52
CA SER A 20 14.65 -0.97 16.84
C SER A 20 14.00 0.21 17.55
N ALA A 21 12.87 0.65 17.03
CA ALA A 21 12.03 1.65 17.67
C ALA A 21 10.64 1.07 17.97
N GLN A 22 10.22 1.27 19.22
CA GLN A 22 8.90 0.88 19.73
C GLN A 22 8.26 2.10 20.37
N ALA A 23 7.72 2.99 19.55
CA ALA A 23 7.16 4.25 20.00
C ALA A 23 5.93 4.63 19.19
N PRO A 24 4.77 4.85 19.82
CA PRO A 24 3.67 5.48 19.13
C PRO A 24 4.06 6.92 18.76
N VAL A 25 3.69 7.31 17.54
CA VAL A 25 3.94 8.66 17.00
C VAL A 25 2.60 9.34 16.79
N ASP A 26 2.40 10.47 17.45
CA ASP A 26 1.23 11.34 17.31
C ASP A 26 1.71 12.72 16.82
N CYS A 27 1.54 12.95 15.53
CA CYS A 27 2.01 14.15 14.84
C CYS A 27 0.81 14.94 14.31
N ARG A 28 0.73 16.22 14.60
CA ARG A 28 -0.43 17.03 14.18
C ARG A 28 -0.44 17.33 12.69
N ASN A 29 0.73 17.57 12.10
CA ASN A 29 0.86 18.00 10.70
C ASN A 29 1.56 16.93 9.86
N ASN A 30 2.85 17.16 9.56
CA ASN A 30 3.62 16.29 8.67
C ASN A 30 4.48 15.31 9.47
N CYS A 31 4.36 14.05 9.14
CA CYS A 31 5.19 13.00 9.72
C CYS A 31 5.94 12.27 8.60
N GLN A 32 7.25 12.30 8.66
CA GLN A 32 8.11 11.54 7.79
C GLN A 32 8.85 10.48 8.59
N VAL A 33 8.62 9.20 8.26
CA VAL A 33 9.28 8.06 8.90
C VAL A 33 10.07 7.28 7.86
N THR A 34 11.35 7.02 8.15
CA THR A 34 12.21 6.19 7.31
C THR A 34 12.76 5.04 8.13
N VAL A 35 12.53 3.79 7.65
CA VAL A 35 13.02 2.57 8.30
C VAL A 35 13.81 1.77 7.28
N GLY A 36 15.10 1.57 7.53
CA GLY A 36 16.01 0.93 6.57
C GLY A 36 17.07 0.06 7.21
N SER A 37 17.90 -0.58 6.39
CA SER A 37 19.06 -1.34 6.84
C SER A 37 18.73 -2.38 7.93
N TYR A 38 17.74 -3.25 7.65
CA TYR A 38 17.27 -4.31 8.55
C TYR A 38 16.73 -3.83 9.91
N ALA A 39 16.39 -2.54 10.02
CA ALA A 39 15.79 -1.99 11.21
C ALA A 39 14.33 -2.44 11.40
N LYS A 40 13.84 -2.30 12.62
CA LYS A 40 12.47 -2.65 12.98
C LYS A 40 11.76 -1.44 13.61
N PHE A 41 10.55 -1.22 13.17
CA PHE A 41 9.65 -0.24 13.79
C PHE A 41 8.32 -0.93 14.13
N SER A 42 7.84 -0.68 15.33
CA SER A 42 6.52 -1.15 15.77
C SER A 42 5.83 -0.07 16.59
N ASN A 43 4.55 0.01 16.48
CA ASN A 43 3.57 0.89 17.11
C ASN A 43 2.87 1.81 16.10
N ASP A 44 1.82 2.45 16.59
CA ASP A 44 0.91 3.23 15.76
C ASP A 44 1.52 4.57 15.37
N ILE A 45 1.21 5.01 14.16
CA ILE A 45 1.56 6.33 13.65
C ILE A 45 0.28 7.06 13.28
N LYS A 46 0.07 8.22 13.88
CA LYS A 46 -1.01 9.14 13.57
C LYS A 46 -0.45 10.47 13.09
N ALA A 47 -0.94 10.96 11.95
CA ALA A 47 -0.51 12.25 11.41
C ALA A 47 -1.56 12.81 10.44
N SER A 48 -1.57 14.12 10.19
CA SER A 48 -2.40 14.65 9.09
C SER A 48 -1.84 14.23 7.73
N VAL A 49 -0.54 14.42 7.52
CA VAL A 49 0.16 13.94 6.31
C VAL A 49 1.26 12.97 6.73
N LEU A 50 1.17 11.74 6.28
CA LEU A 50 2.15 10.69 6.61
C LEU A 50 2.92 10.24 5.38
N THR A 51 4.24 10.33 5.47
CA THR A 51 5.16 9.69 4.53
C THR A 51 5.97 8.62 5.25
N LEU A 52 5.81 7.36 4.85
CA LEU A 52 6.55 6.22 5.42
C LEU A 52 7.35 5.53 4.34
N LYS A 53 8.66 5.46 4.51
CA LYS A 53 9.59 4.75 3.61
C LYS A 53 10.23 3.58 4.34
N ILE A 54 10.12 2.38 3.77
CA ILE A 54 10.66 1.15 4.33
C ILE A 54 11.51 0.49 3.27
N SER A 55 12.79 0.24 3.57
CA SER A 55 13.73 -0.28 2.58
C SER A 55 14.78 -1.21 3.16
N SER A 56 15.58 -1.83 2.29
CA SER A 56 16.79 -2.58 2.68
C SER A 56 16.52 -3.64 3.76
N GLY A 57 15.54 -4.49 3.55
CA GLY A 57 15.19 -5.60 4.44
C GLY A 57 14.57 -5.19 5.79
N ALA A 58 14.21 -3.92 5.96
CA ALA A 58 13.57 -3.44 7.18
C ALA A 58 12.13 -3.97 7.35
N SER A 59 11.64 -3.96 8.57
CA SER A 59 10.29 -4.43 8.90
C SER A 59 9.55 -3.42 9.74
N VAL A 60 8.32 -3.12 9.32
CA VAL A 60 7.40 -2.26 10.06
C VAL A 60 6.12 -3.03 10.37
N SER A 61 5.71 -2.97 11.64
CA SER A 61 4.43 -3.50 12.11
C SER A 61 3.68 -2.40 12.84
N SER A 62 2.65 -1.81 12.19
CA SER A 62 2.08 -0.53 12.62
C SER A 62 0.65 -0.36 12.16
N THR A 63 -0.17 0.32 12.99
CA THR A 63 -1.41 0.94 12.54
C THR A 63 -1.11 2.36 12.07
N LEU A 64 -1.47 2.69 10.85
CA LEU A 64 -1.30 4.02 10.26
C LEU A 64 -2.65 4.71 10.18
N ILE A 65 -2.76 5.91 10.73
CA ILE A 65 -3.96 6.75 10.66
C ILE A 65 -3.56 8.12 10.16
N SER A 66 -4.11 8.54 9.01
CA SER A 66 -3.77 9.84 8.43
C SER A 66 -4.90 10.39 7.55
N ASP A 67 -4.80 11.67 7.20
CA ASP A 67 -5.67 12.28 6.18
C ASP A 67 -5.11 12.07 4.78
N ALA A 68 -3.78 12.04 4.65
CA ALA A 68 -3.08 11.70 3.41
C ALA A 68 -1.88 10.77 3.70
N LEU A 69 -1.71 9.72 2.89
CA LEU A 69 -0.64 8.74 3.06
C LEU A 69 0.19 8.55 1.79
N THR A 70 1.50 8.57 1.96
CA THR A 70 2.45 8.02 0.99
C THR A 70 3.29 6.95 1.67
N LEU A 71 3.13 5.70 1.23
CA LEU A 71 3.85 4.55 1.77
C LEU A 71 4.67 3.87 0.67
N SER A 72 5.97 3.72 0.89
CA SER A 72 6.88 2.99 0.00
C SER A 72 7.52 1.81 0.74
N VAL A 73 7.49 0.63 0.11
CA VAL A 73 8.11 -0.60 0.62
C VAL A 73 8.96 -1.20 -0.49
N ASP A 74 10.26 -1.14 -0.35
CA ASP A 74 11.17 -1.62 -1.38
C ASP A 74 12.33 -2.48 -0.84
N SER A 75 13.14 -3.05 -1.74
CA SER A 75 14.38 -3.73 -1.38
C SER A 75 14.19 -4.80 -0.29
N TYR A 76 13.24 -5.72 -0.52
CA TYR A 76 12.89 -6.83 0.39
C TYR A 76 12.35 -6.40 1.76
N ALA A 77 11.98 -5.14 1.92
CA ALA A 77 11.37 -4.65 3.15
C ALA A 77 9.93 -5.17 3.31
N LYS A 78 9.43 -5.10 4.54
CA LYS A 78 8.10 -5.61 4.88
C LYS A 78 7.30 -4.60 5.68
N PHE A 79 6.05 -4.41 5.28
CA PHE A 79 5.03 -3.75 6.07
C PHE A 79 3.93 -4.74 6.46
N SER A 80 3.49 -4.68 7.71
CA SER A 80 2.33 -5.43 8.19
C SER A 80 1.50 -4.56 9.13
N GLY A 81 0.20 -4.45 8.88
CA GLY A 81 -0.68 -3.69 9.77
C GLY A 81 -1.91 -3.10 9.11
N ALA A 82 -2.55 -2.16 9.79
CA ALA A 82 -3.75 -1.50 9.33
C ALA A 82 -3.43 -0.10 8.81
N VAL A 83 -4.11 0.30 7.74
CA VAL A 83 -4.00 1.63 7.14
C VAL A 83 -5.39 2.25 7.06
N THR A 84 -5.55 3.41 7.68
CA THR A 84 -6.76 4.22 7.61
C THR A 84 -6.42 5.62 7.08
N VAL A 85 -7.06 6.01 5.97
CA VAL A 85 -6.91 7.33 5.36
C VAL A 85 -8.26 8.03 5.30
N ASN A 86 -8.41 9.11 6.07
CA ASN A 86 -9.72 9.69 6.36
C ASN A 86 -10.25 10.60 5.25
N SER A 87 -9.41 11.40 4.60
CA SER A 87 -9.90 12.53 3.78
C SER A 87 -9.33 12.59 2.38
N ARG A 88 -8.13 12.05 2.12
CA ARG A 88 -7.42 12.17 0.86
C ARG A 88 -7.06 10.80 0.29
N GLN A 89 -6.28 10.81 -0.75
CA GLN A 89 -5.79 9.61 -1.39
C GLN A 89 -4.68 8.93 -0.58
N ALA A 90 -4.70 7.61 -0.54
CA ALA A 90 -3.57 6.79 -0.14
C ALA A 90 -2.74 6.41 -1.37
N LYS A 91 -1.43 6.65 -1.32
CA LYS A 91 -0.48 6.16 -2.32
C LYS A 91 0.40 5.07 -1.71
N LEU A 92 0.33 3.86 -2.30
CA LEU A 92 1.14 2.70 -1.93
C LEU A 92 2.09 2.36 -3.07
N THR A 93 3.38 2.33 -2.82
CA THR A 93 4.39 1.86 -3.79
C THR A 93 5.14 0.67 -3.21
N VAL A 94 5.13 -0.47 -3.91
CA VAL A 94 5.84 -1.68 -3.47
C VAL A 94 6.67 -2.22 -4.62
N SER A 95 7.98 -2.34 -4.42
CA SER A 95 8.91 -2.75 -5.47
C SER A 95 10.07 -3.58 -4.96
N SER A 96 10.91 -4.06 -5.88
CA SER A 96 12.18 -4.72 -5.55
C SER A 96 12.04 -5.83 -4.50
N GLY A 97 11.04 -6.69 -4.65
CA GLY A 97 10.75 -7.76 -3.70
C GLY A 97 10.16 -7.31 -2.36
N GLY A 98 9.80 -6.04 -2.21
CA GLY A 98 9.09 -5.54 -1.03
C GLY A 98 7.72 -6.19 -0.84
N SER A 99 7.20 -6.18 0.37
CA SER A 99 5.91 -6.80 0.70
C SER A 99 5.08 -5.92 1.62
N PHE A 100 3.85 -5.67 1.20
CA PHE A 100 2.80 -5.08 2.02
C PHE A 100 1.73 -6.13 2.34
N ASN A 101 1.40 -6.30 3.61
CA ASN A 101 0.32 -7.16 4.05
C ASN A 101 -0.51 -6.45 5.12
N GLY A 102 -1.78 -6.20 4.85
CA GLY A 102 -2.59 -5.48 5.83
C GLY A 102 -4.01 -5.17 5.40
N THR A 103 -4.68 -4.38 6.25
CA THR A 103 -6.02 -3.88 5.96
C THR A 103 -5.96 -2.44 5.48
N PHE A 104 -6.90 -2.08 4.64
CA PHE A 104 -7.07 -0.72 4.14
C PHE A 104 -8.49 -0.21 4.40
N SER A 105 -8.58 1.02 4.84
CA SER A 105 -9.83 1.79 4.97
C SER A 105 -9.57 3.21 4.48
N GLY A 106 -10.32 3.66 3.49
CA GLY A 106 -10.19 4.99 2.89
C GLY A 106 -11.06 5.14 1.66
N ASN A 107 -11.17 6.34 1.13
CA ASN A 107 -12.04 6.63 0.00
C ASN A 107 -11.37 6.35 -1.36
N SER A 108 -10.07 6.58 -1.47
CA SER A 108 -9.32 6.44 -2.73
C SER A 108 -7.93 5.82 -2.51
N LEU A 109 -7.58 4.86 -3.37
CA LEU A 109 -6.31 4.15 -3.34
C LEU A 109 -5.57 4.30 -4.67
N GLU A 110 -4.32 4.72 -4.63
CA GLU A 110 -3.36 4.58 -5.72
C GLU A 110 -2.32 3.52 -5.31
N ALA A 111 -2.13 2.48 -6.11
CA ALA A 111 -1.15 1.44 -5.84
C ALA A 111 -0.25 1.18 -7.04
N GLU A 112 1.05 1.23 -6.83
CA GLU A 112 2.07 0.85 -7.81
C GLU A 112 2.87 -0.34 -7.29
N VAL A 113 2.84 -1.46 -8.04
CA VAL A 113 3.52 -2.69 -7.64
C VAL A 113 4.41 -3.16 -8.78
N GLY A 114 5.70 -3.20 -8.55
CA GLY A 114 6.68 -3.56 -9.58
C GLY A 114 7.82 -4.44 -9.08
N SER A 115 8.62 -4.94 -10.00
CA SER A 115 9.86 -5.65 -9.67
C SER A 115 9.69 -6.72 -8.58
N TYR A 116 8.76 -7.67 -8.81
CA TYR A 116 8.43 -8.77 -7.87
C TYR A 116 7.88 -8.31 -6.50
N GLY A 117 7.47 -7.06 -6.37
CA GLY A 117 6.76 -6.55 -5.18
C GLY A 117 5.43 -7.28 -4.97
N LYS A 118 4.97 -7.29 -3.73
CA LYS A 118 3.70 -7.95 -3.36
C LYS A 118 2.87 -7.04 -2.47
N ILE A 119 1.61 -6.84 -2.85
CA ILE A 119 0.58 -6.22 -2.01
C ILE A 119 -0.51 -7.24 -1.75
N ASN A 120 -0.84 -7.43 -0.48
CA ASN A 120 -2.02 -8.16 -0.03
C ASN A 120 -2.87 -7.25 0.84
N LEU A 121 -4.02 -6.83 0.33
CA LEU A 121 -4.95 -5.92 0.99
C LEU A 121 -6.26 -6.59 1.33
N LYS A 122 -6.73 -6.31 2.52
CA LYS A 122 -8.05 -6.68 3.00
C LYS A 122 -8.80 -5.42 3.45
N GLY A 123 -10.10 -5.48 3.54
CA GLY A 123 -10.90 -4.38 4.08
C GLY A 123 -12.38 -4.63 3.94
N SER A 124 -13.14 -4.22 4.95
CA SER A 124 -14.61 -4.32 4.96
C SER A 124 -15.30 -3.01 4.56
N ALA A 125 -14.60 -1.88 4.63
CA ALA A 125 -15.12 -0.59 4.22
C ALA A 125 -15.13 -0.48 2.68
N GLN A 126 -16.15 0.18 2.14
CA GLN A 126 -16.21 0.44 0.71
C GLN A 126 -15.25 1.55 0.32
N VAL A 127 -14.39 1.27 -0.65
CA VAL A 127 -13.49 2.22 -1.31
C VAL A 127 -14.17 2.73 -2.57
N ALA A 128 -14.26 4.04 -2.78
CA ALA A 128 -14.92 4.59 -3.95
C ALA A 128 -14.13 4.33 -5.23
N SER A 129 -12.80 4.49 -5.20
CA SER A 129 -11.97 4.29 -6.38
C SER A 129 -10.59 3.74 -6.05
N ALA A 130 -10.04 2.91 -6.96
CA ALA A 130 -8.68 2.44 -6.90
C ALA A 130 -8.01 2.50 -8.27
N ALA A 131 -6.86 3.18 -8.35
CA ALA A 131 -5.98 3.16 -9.50
C ALA A 131 -4.77 2.27 -9.19
N VAL A 132 -4.64 1.15 -9.91
CA VAL A 132 -3.65 0.12 -9.59
C VAL A 132 -2.81 -0.20 -10.82
N ARG A 133 -1.49 -0.09 -10.67
CA ARG A 133 -0.52 -0.50 -11.69
C ARG A 133 0.35 -1.63 -11.16
N VAL A 134 0.35 -2.75 -11.87
CA VAL A 134 1.12 -3.95 -11.50
C VAL A 134 2.00 -4.38 -12.67
N SER A 135 3.30 -4.51 -12.43
CA SER A 135 4.24 -4.83 -13.51
C SER A 135 5.41 -5.72 -13.06
N SER A 136 6.16 -6.24 -14.02
CA SER A 136 7.45 -6.92 -13.76
C SER A 136 7.36 -8.06 -12.75
N GLY A 137 6.44 -8.99 -12.97
CA GLY A 137 6.25 -10.17 -12.13
C GLY A 137 5.68 -9.89 -10.73
N ALA A 138 5.21 -8.68 -10.49
CA ALA A 138 4.63 -8.29 -9.20
C ALA A 138 3.21 -8.86 -9.00
N VAL A 139 2.74 -8.81 -7.76
CA VAL A 139 1.42 -9.33 -7.37
C VAL A 139 0.65 -8.28 -6.56
N PHE A 140 -0.56 -7.98 -6.99
CA PHE A 140 -1.55 -7.24 -6.22
C PHE A 140 -2.73 -8.15 -5.92
N SER A 141 -3.05 -8.37 -4.65
CA SER A 141 -4.15 -9.21 -4.22
C SER A 141 -5.03 -8.46 -3.23
N ALA A 142 -6.26 -8.19 -3.61
CA ALA A 142 -7.26 -7.47 -2.83
C ALA A 142 -8.68 -8.05 -3.00
N PRO A 143 -8.87 -9.39 -2.95
CA PRO A 143 -10.19 -10.00 -3.19
C PRO A 143 -11.20 -9.70 -2.08
N GLU A 144 -10.74 -9.31 -0.90
CA GLU A 144 -11.60 -8.94 0.23
C GLU A 144 -11.79 -7.43 0.37
N LEU A 145 -11.10 -6.59 -0.44
CA LEU A 145 -11.26 -5.15 -0.43
C LEU A 145 -12.41 -4.73 -1.35
N ARG A 146 -13.46 -4.15 -0.79
CA ARG A 146 -14.64 -3.72 -1.53
C ARG A 146 -14.38 -2.38 -2.21
N VAL A 147 -14.24 -2.38 -3.54
CA VAL A 147 -13.98 -1.18 -4.34
C VAL A 147 -15.12 -0.98 -5.34
N ALA A 148 -15.60 0.26 -5.48
CA ALA A 148 -16.60 0.58 -6.48
C ALA A 148 -16.00 0.60 -7.89
N ASP A 149 -15.02 1.47 -8.13
CA ASP A 149 -14.43 1.64 -9.44
C ASP A 149 -12.92 1.34 -9.43
N TYR A 150 -12.47 0.51 -10.36
CA TYR A 150 -11.06 0.22 -10.60
C TYR A 150 -10.59 0.78 -11.95
N ASP A 151 -9.38 1.38 -11.93
CA ASP A 151 -8.54 1.59 -13.10
C ASP A 151 -7.29 0.69 -12.94
N LEU A 152 -7.27 -0.44 -13.66
CA LEU A 152 -6.31 -1.52 -13.45
C LEU A 152 -5.40 -1.68 -14.67
N THR A 153 -4.11 -1.41 -14.49
CA THR A 153 -3.08 -1.69 -15.49
C THR A 153 -2.19 -2.83 -15.01
N VAL A 154 -2.12 -3.93 -15.78
CA VAL A 154 -1.31 -5.11 -15.44
C VAL A 154 -0.45 -5.51 -16.62
N SER A 155 0.87 -5.62 -16.43
CA SER A 155 1.80 -5.91 -17.51
C SER A 155 2.97 -6.81 -17.09
N ASN A 156 3.70 -7.34 -18.06
CA ASN A 156 4.98 -8.01 -17.84
C ASN A 156 4.92 -9.14 -16.79
N TYR A 157 4.11 -10.16 -17.03
CA TYR A 157 3.94 -11.34 -16.16
C TYR A 157 3.39 -11.03 -14.76
N ALA A 158 2.84 -9.84 -14.54
CA ALA A 158 2.25 -9.46 -13.26
C ALA A 158 0.87 -10.11 -13.06
N LYS A 159 0.43 -10.10 -11.80
CA LYS A 159 -0.85 -10.67 -11.39
C LYS A 159 -1.65 -9.68 -10.57
N ALA A 160 -2.96 -9.60 -10.83
CA ALA A 160 -3.89 -8.83 -10.02
C ALA A 160 -5.11 -9.69 -9.69
N ASP A 161 -5.58 -9.60 -8.44
CA ASP A 161 -6.78 -10.24 -7.94
C ASP A 161 -7.59 -9.21 -7.15
N VAL A 162 -8.80 -8.87 -7.64
CA VAL A 162 -9.58 -7.72 -7.15
C VAL A 162 -11.07 -8.05 -7.01
N TRP A 163 -11.76 -7.27 -6.16
CA TRP A 163 -13.22 -7.27 -6.07
C TRP A 163 -13.78 -5.88 -6.43
N CYS A 164 -14.74 -5.83 -7.35
CA CYS A 164 -15.29 -4.58 -7.88
C CYS A 164 -16.83 -4.61 -7.95
N SER A 165 -17.48 -3.50 -7.63
CA SER A 165 -18.95 -3.40 -7.68
C SER A 165 -19.50 -2.45 -8.73
N GLY A 166 -18.72 -1.52 -9.22
CA GLY A 166 -19.10 -0.53 -10.26
C GLY A 166 -18.40 -0.80 -11.58
N THR A 167 -17.41 0.00 -11.93
CA THR A 167 -16.69 -0.11 -13.20
C THR A 167 -15.28 -0.65 -13.00
N LEU A 168 -14.92 -1.70 -13.72
CA LEU A 168 -13.58 -2.24 -13.81
C LEU A 168 -12.97 -1.93 -15.18
N ARG A 169 -12.11 -0.90 -15.25
CA ARG A 169 -11.33 -0.60 -16.44
C ARG A 169 -10.03 -1.37 -16.42
N ILE A 170 -9.79 -2.16 -17.46
CA ILE A 170 -8.62 -3.03 -17.55
C ILE A 170 -7.75 -2.62 -18.75
N ASN A 171 -6.48 -2.37 -18.46
CA ASN A 171 -5.42 -2.30 -19.45
C ASN A 171 -4.40 -3.40 -19.16
N ALA A 172 -4.40 -4.45 -19.98
CA ALA A 172 -3.53 -5.61 -19.78
C ALA A 172 -2.60 -5.80 -20.96
N SER A 173 -1.35 -6.17 -20.70
CA SER A 173 -0.38 -6.50 -21.74
C SER A 173 0.49 -7.70 -21.33
N THR A 174 1.21 -8.25 -22.29
CA THR A 174 2.19 -9.34 -22.20
C THR A 174 2.12 -10.24 -20.97
N ALA A 175 1.41 -11.37 -21.10
CA ALA A 175 1.31 -12.41 -20.07
C ALA A 175 0.81 -11.93 -18.69
N ALA A 176 0.04 -10.84 -18.67
CA ALA A 176 -0.67 -10.39 -17.48
C ALA A 176 -1.75 -11.41 -17.08
N ARG A 177 -1.94 -11.56 -15.77
CA ARG A 177 -3.05 -12.38 -15.23
C ARG A 177 -3.91 -11.54 -14.32
N ILE A 178 -5.20 -11.46 -14.63
CA ILE A 178 -6.18 -10.72 -13.84
C ILE A 178 -7.30 -11.67 -13.44
N THR A 179 -7.59 -11.69 -12.15
CA THR A 179 -8.78 -12.33 -11.58
C THR A 179 -9.62 -11.25 -10.94
N TYR A 180 -10.91 -11.28 -11.13
CA TYR A 180 -11.83 -10.35 -10.49
C TYR A 180 -13.12 -11.03 -10.08
N ASP A 181 -13.77 -10.49 -9.07
CA ASP A 181 -15.09 -10.88 -8.57
C ASP A 181 -15.94 -9.65 -8.28
N GLY A 182 -17.24 -9.84 -8.07
CA GLY A 182 -18.21 -8.79 -7.79
C GLY A 182 -19.06 -8.39 -9.00
N PRO A 183 -20.14 -7.64 -8.78
CA PRO A 183 -21.14 -7.30 -9.80
C PRO A 183 -20.70 -6.09 -10.64
N CYS A 184 -19.48 -6.07 -11.15
CA CYS A 184 -18.95 -4.93 -11.88
C CYS A 184 -19.22 -5.00 -13.40
N ARG A 185 -19.24 -3.81 -14.02
CA ARG A 185 -19.16 -3.65 -15.47
C ARG A 185 -17.69 -3.60 -15.87
N VAL A 186 -17.26 -4.53 -16.72
CA VAL A 186 -15.88 -4.59 -17.21
C VAL A 186 -15.74 -3.78 -18.51
N GLU A 187 -14.78 -2.88 -18.53
CA GLU A 187 -14.34 -2.12 -19.72
C GLU A 187 -12.87 -2.49 -20.00
N SER A 188 -12.63 -3.20 -21.10
CA SER A 188 -11.28 -3.56 -21.53
C SER A 188 -10.77 -2.55 -22.55
N LEU A 189 -9.56 -2.02 -22.30
CA LEU A 189 -8.85 -1.12 -23.22
C LEU A 189 -7.89 -1.85 -24.18
N THR A 190 -7.84 -3.19 -24.09
CA THR A 190 -6.98 -4.02 -24.94
C THR A 190 -7.82 -5.08 -25.63
N ASP A 191 -7.71 -5.18 -26.97
CA ASP A 191 -8.45 -6.10 -27.82
C ASP A 191 -8.11 -7.61 -27.63
N ASN A 192 -7.27 -7.97 -26.68
CA ASN A 192 -6.70 -9.31 -26.53
C ASN A 192 -6.88 -9.97 -25.15
N ILE A 193 -7.96 -9.68 -24.43
CA ILE A 193 -8.34 -10.49 -23.25
C ILE A 193 -9.30 -11.58 -23.73
N ARG A 194 -8.79 -12.79 -23.85
CA ARG A 194 -9.55 -14.04 -24.07
C ARG A 194 -9.61 -14.84 -22.80
#